data_a4ee7aa722db95b4718d8846a3ba81d8
#
_entry.id   a4ee7aa722db95b4718d8846a3ba81d8
#
_cell.length_a   1.000
_cell.length_b   1.000
_cell.length_c   1.000
_cell.angle_alpha   90.00
_cell.angle_beta   90.00
_cell.angle_gamma   90.00
#
_symmetry.space_group_name_H-M   'P 1'
#
loop_
_entity.id
_entity.type
_entity.pdbx_description
1 polymer ?
#
loop_
_entity_poly.entity_id
_entity_poly.type
_entity_poly.pdbx_seq_one_letter_code
_entity_poly.pdbx_strand_id
1 'polypeptide(L)'
;MTSIAEQPDRYETFYQGNTGHAVVLLPGLCGSELEMGTIPRLLKQSNHTYTIPRIKGYSAHTGLTGYQEWIDSVDQFVTDLSQTHDSISIAGLSMGATLALAVAEQNSKVHGLVILSPVFLFDGWSVPWYYPFLALLYKIGIRNWHFKEREPFGVKNVELRRHIQKAVMANSVSELGAAHLPAVHLYQSLELVKATKKELSSITADTLIIHAVDDETASPKNPEIIIDRISSETCRMIWLGNSYHMITVDNEREVVANEVNNFINQTIEKEKIVDRLSIDTPSLVIKNRNRS
;
A
#
# COMPACT_ATOMS: atom_id res chain seq x y z
N MET A 1 -16.17 3.43 22.26
CA MET A 1 -14.97 2.90 21.57
C MET A 1 -13.89 3.96 21.69
N THR A 2 -12.68 3.59 22.07
CA THR A 2 -11.51 4.49 22.15
C THR A 2 -11.09 4.88 20.74
N SER A 3 -10.84 6.16 20.47
CA SER A 3 -10.40 6.60 19.13
C SER A 3 -9.02 6.01 18.78
N ILE A 4 -8.69 5.88 17.50
CA ILE A 4 -7.36 5.39 17.08
C ILE A 4 -6.26 6.25 17.69
N ALA A 5 -6.45 7.58 17.77
CA ALA A 5 -5.51 8.52 18.37
C ALA A 5 -5.13 8.19 19.82
N GLU A 6 -6.00 7.51 20.55
CA GLU A 6 -5.78 7.12 21.96
C GLU A 6 -5.09 5.75 22.12
N GLN A 7 -4.64 5.13 21.02
CA GLN A 7 -4.03 3.80 21.00
C GLN A 7 -2.65 3.81 20.33
N PRO A 8 -1.64 4.49 20.93
CA PRO A 8 -0.33 4.74 20.28
C PRO A 8 0.45 3.46 19.94
N ASP A 9 0.16 2.34 20.57
CA ASP A 9 0.83 1.06 20.27
C ASP A 9 0.38 0.42 18.94
N ARG A 10 -0.70 0.91 18.35
CA ARG A 10 -1.26 0.36 17.10
C ARG A 10 -0.65 0.95 15.82
N TYR A 11 0.05 2.06 15.91
CA TYR A 11 0.62 2.75 14.73
C TYR A 11 2.06 3.20 14.95
N GLU A 12 2.81 3.36 13.87
CA GLU A 12 4.11 4.01 13.86
C GLU A 12 3.93 5.53 13.86
N THR A 13 3.02 6.01 13.00
CA THR A 13 2.70 7.43 12.84
C THR A 13 1.20 7.63 12.75
N PHE A 14 0.69 8.66 13.41
CA PHE A 14 -0.69 9.12 13.30
C PHE A 14 -0.75 10.66 13.28
N TYR A 15 -1.52 11.20 12.35
CA TYR A 15 -1.86 12.61 12.29
C TYR A 15 -3.36 12.79 12.10
N GLN A 16 -3.99 13.58 12.98
CA GLN A 16 -5.41 13.92 12.87
C GLN A 16 -5.56 15.20 12.04
N GLY A 17 -6.21 15.07 10.88
CA GLY A 17 -6.64 16.19 10.04
C GLY A 17 -8.10 16.57 10.27
N ASN A 18 -8.65 17.43 9.43
CA ASN A 18 -10.04 17.91 9.54
C ASN A 18 -10.84 17.88 8.23
N THR A 19 -10.34 17.23 7.19
CA THR A 19 -11.03 17.16 5.89
C THR A 19 -12.16 16.15 5.84
N GLY A 20 -12.36 15.34 6.89
CA GLY A 20 -13.28 14.19 6.89
C GLY A 20 -12.74 12.98 6.12
N HIS A 21 -11.52 13.05 5.58
CA HIS A 21 -10.88 11.95 4.87
C HIS A 21 -9.67 11.40 5.63
N ALA A 22 -9.53 10.07 5.64
CA ALA A 22 -8.38 9.39 6.23
C ALA A 22 -7.62 8.55 5.21
N VAL A 23 -6.28 8.53 5.35
CA VAL A 23 -5.37 7.76 4.49
C VAL A 23 -4.58 6.76 5.35
N VAL A 24 -4.69 5.48 5.02
CA VAL A 24 -3.84 4.42 5.59
C VAL A 24 -2.63 4.25 4.69
N LEU A 25 -1.44 4.48 5.21
CA LEU A 25 -0.17 4.37 4.49
C LEU A 25 0.50 3.05 4.85
N LEU A 26 0.83 2.23 3.85
CA LEU A 26 1.43 0.91 4.00
C LEU A 26 2.82 0.87 3.36
N PRO A 27 3.91 0.95 4.16
CA PRO A 27 5.27 0.72 3.66
C PRO A 27 5.46 -0.68 3.07
N GLY A 28 6.62 -0.97 2.51
CA GLY A 28 7.01 -2.29 2.07
C GLY A 28 7.12 -3.29 3.22
N LEU A 29 7.25 -4.58 2.88
CA LEU A 29 7.38 -5.65 3.89
C LEU A 29 8.64 -5.47 4.74
N CYS A 30 8.49 -5.46 6.06
CA CYS A 30 9.54 -5.13 7.02
C CYS A 30 10.14 -3.73 6.82
N GLY A 31 9.47 -2.87 6.08
CA GLY A 31 9.85 -1.48 5.85
C GLY A 31 9.55 -0.57 7.05
N SER A 32 9.98 0.66 6.94
CA SER A 32 9.75 1.71 7.93
C SER A 32 8.86 2.83 7.39
N GLU A 33 8.38 3.71 8.26
CA GLU A 33 7.62 4.91 7.88
C GLU A 33 8.37 5.82 6.88
N LEU A 34 9.70 5.78 6.90
CA LEU A 34 10.56 6.59 6.03
C LEU A 34 10.44 6.19 4.55
N GLU A 35 10.01 4.96 4.28
CA GLU A 35 9.72 4.51 2.91
C GLU A 35 8.58 5.28 2.24
N MET A 36 7.68 5.91 3.03
CA MET A 36 6.60 6.72 2.47
C MET A 36 7.07 8.11 1.99
N GLY A 37 8.35 8.45 2.19
CA GLY A 37 8.99 9.64 1.67
C GLY A 37 8.31 10.94 2.10
N THR A 38 7.94 11.78 1.12
CA THR A 38 7.31 13.09 1.38
C THR A 38 5.79 13.05 1.38
N ILE A 39 5.16 11.89 1.13
CA ILE A 39 3.70 11.72 1.11
C ILE A 39 3.06 12.17 2.43
N PRO A 40 3.52 11.72 3.63
CA PRO A 40 2.93 12.14 4.90
C PRO A 40 2.97 13.67 5.10
N ARG A 41 4.05 14.33 4.65
CA ARG A 41 4.17 15.79 4.72
C ARG A 41 3.10 16.49 3.89
N LEU A 42 2.83 16.05 2.66
CA LEU A 42 1.82 16.65 1.79
C LEU A 42 0.40 16.40 2.31
N LEU A 43 0.10 15.19 2.80
CA LEU A 43 -1.17 14.88 3.44
C LEU A 43 -1.43 15.77 4.65
N LYS A 44 -0.41 16.02 5.47
CA LYS A 44 -0.48 16.95 6.60
C LYS A 44 -0.73 18.39 6.13
N GLN A 45 -0.05 18.85 5.09
CA GLN A 45 -0.26 20.19 4.51
C GLN A 45 -1.69 20.37 3.95
N SER A 46 -2.26 19.32 3.38
CA SER A 46 -3.65 19.28 2.92
C SER A 46 -4.66 19.00 4.04
N ASN A 47 -4.16 18.86 5.27
CA ASN A 47 -4.95 18.62 6.48
C ASN A 47 -5.81 17.34 6.44
N HIS A 48 -5.34 16.30 5.74
CA HIS A 48 -5.92 14.96 5.77
C HIS A 48 -5.44 14.19 6.98
N THR A 49 -6.33 13.41 7.59
CA THR A 49 -5.91 12.39 8.58
C THR A 49 -5.08 11.33 7.87
N TYR A 50 -3.96 10.92 8.46
CA TYR A 50 -3.25 9.74 7.98
C TYR A 50 -2.67 8.91 9.13
N THR A 51 -2.50 7.62 8.85
CA THR A 51 -1.86 6.68 9.77
C THR A 51 -0.94 5.71 9.04
N ILE A 52 0.15 5.34 9.69
CA ILE A 52 1.01 4.22 9.29
C ILE A 52 0.83 3.16 10.38
N PRO A 53 0.03 2.10 10.13
CA PRO A 53 -0.26 1.09 11.14
C PRO A 53 0.96 0.25 11.47
N ARG A 54 1.06 -0.17 12.74
CA ARG A 54 2.00 -1.20 13.19
C ARG A 54 1.33 -2.56 13.03
N ILE A 55 1.72 -3.30 12.01
CA ILE A 55 1.10 -4.58 11.66
C ILE A 55 2.00 -5.71 12.16
N LYS A 56 1.49 -6.50 13.10
CA LYS A 56 2.22 -7.64 13.65
C LYS A 56 2.60 -8.63 12.55
N GLY A 57 3.88 -9.01 12.51
CA GLY A 57 4.41 -9.93 11.51
C GLY A 57 4.64 -9.33 10.13
N TYR A 58 4.24 -8.08 9.90
CA TYR A 58 4.47 -7.33 8.66
C TYR A 58 5.48 -6.19 8.88
N SER A 59 5.20 -5.32 9.85
CA SER A 59 6.11 -4.23 10.22
C SER A 59 7.40 -4.78 10.85
N ALA A 60 8.50 -4.06 10.72
CA ALA A 60 9.78 -4.44 11.30
C ALA A 60 9.64 -4.69 12.81
N HIS A 61 10.37 -5.70 13.31
CA HIS A 61 10.46 -6.02 14.75
C HIS A 61 9.14 -6.38 15.46
N THR A 62 8.07 -6.73 14.74
CA THR A 62 6.75 -7.03 15.33
C THR A 62 6.47 -8.53 15.56
N GLY A 63 7.44 -9.40 15.34
CA GLY A 63 7.31 -10.85 15.45
C GLY A 63 6.89 -11.52 14.14
N LEU A 64 6.26 -12.70 14.22
CA LEU A 64 5.88 -13.50 13.06
C LEU A 64 4.39 -13.81 13.12
N THR A 65 3.67 -13.55 12.01
CA THR A 65 2.27 -13.96 11.82
C THR A 65 2.02 -14.39 10.38
N GLY A 66 0.84 -14.93 10.09
CA GLY A 66 0.40 -15.23 8.74
C GLY A 66 -0.10 -13.99 8.00
N TYR A 67 -0.08 -14.03 6.67
CA TYR A 67 -0.53 -12.91 5.83
C TYR A 67 -2.00 -12.54 6.07
N GLN A 68 -2.83 -13.47 6.51
CA GLN A 68 -4.23 -13.18 6.82
C GLN A 68 -4.36 -12.20 7.98
N GLU A 69 -3.53 -12.35 9.03
CA GLU A 69 -3.49 -11.40 10.14
C GLU A 69 -3.04 -9.98 9.71
N TRP A 70 -2.24 -9.88 8.65
CA TRP A 70 -1.86 -8.58 8.08
C TRP A 70 -3.07 -7.89 7.44
N ILE A 71 -3.84 -8.64 6.63
CA ILE A 71 -5.07 -8.16 6.01
C ILE A 71 -6.06 -7.74 7.10
N ASP A 72 -6.34 -8.62 8.07
CA ASP A 72 -7.30 -8.37 9.15
C ASP A 72 -6.93 -7.13 9.98
N SER A 73 -5.62 -6.93 10.23
CA SER A 73 -5.13 -5.76 10.96
C SER A 73 -5.41 -4.46 10.22
N VAL A 74 -5.13 -4.40 8.91
CA VAL A 74 -5.39 -3.18 8.11
C VAL A 74 -6.88 -2.97 7.91
N ASP A 75 -7.65 -4.04 7.68
CA ASP A 75 -9.10 -4.00 7.57
C ASP A 75 -9.75 -3.41 8.84
N GLN A 76 -9.24 -3.77 10.01
CA GLN A 76 -9.69 -3.20 11.28
C GLN A 76 -9.37 -1.70 11.37
N PHE A 77 -8.18 -1.23 10.89
CA PHE A 77 -7.88 0.20 10.80
C PHE A 77 -8.85 0.96 9.90
N VAL A 78 -9.15 0.42 8.72
CA VAL A 78 -10.14 1.00 7.80
C VAL A 78 -11.51 1.08 8.48
N THR A 79 -11.92 0.01 9.13
CA THR A 79 -13.21 -0.05 9.84
C THR A 79 -13.29 0.95 10.98
N ASP A 80 -12.24 1.08 11.79
CA ASP A 80 -12.20 2.03 12.91
C ASP A 80 -12.22 3.48 12.40
N LEU A 81 -11.45 3.80 11.36
CA LEU A 81 -11.42 5.12 10.74
C LEU A 81 -12.77 5.50 10.11
N SER A 82 -13.48 4.54 9.52
CA SER A 82 -14.80 4.79 8.90
C SER A 82 -15.89 5.20 9.88
N GLN A 83 -15.65 5.09 11.18
CA GLN A 83 -16.59 5.55 12.21
C GLN A 83 -16.50 7.06 12.45
N THR A 84 -15.40 7.69 12.04
CA THR A 84 -15.10 9.10 12.30
C THR A 84 -14.73 9.90 11.05
N HIS A 85 -14.63 9.24 9.90
CA HIS A 85 -14.28 9.87 8.62
C HIS A 85 -15.29 9.46 7.55
N ASP A 86 -15.63 10.39 6.69
CA ASP A 86 -16.62 10.22 5.62
C ASP A 86 -16.09 9.32 4.50
N SER A 87 -14.78 9.38 4.23
CA SER A 87 -14.13 8.59 3.18
C SER A 87 -12.71 8.15 3.56
N ILE A 88 -12.26 7.03 3.00
CA ILE A 88 -10.97 6.43 3.31
C ILE A 88 -10.24 6.04 2.04
N SER A 89 -8.94 6.33 2.01
CA SER A 89 -8.02 5.80 1.00
C SER A 89 -6.92 4.94 1.65
N ILE A 90 -6.41 3.97 0.89
CA ILE A 90 -5.21 3.22 1.26
C ILE A 90 -4.13 3.53 0.22
N ALA A 91 -2.93 3.87 0.68
CA ALA A 91 -1.76 4.05 -0.19
C ALA A 91 -0.67 3.07 0.24
N GLY A 92 -0.30 2.14 -0.64
CA GLY A 92 0.71 1.13 -0.37
C GLY A 92 1.89 1.16 -1.32
N LEU A 93 3.10 0.89 -0.79
CA LEU A 93 4.34 0.76 -1.55
C LEU A 93 4.78 -0.70 -1.60
N SER A 94 5.18 -1.19 -2.78
CA SER A 94 5.74 -2.53 -2.94
C SER A 94 4.78 -3.63 -2.43
N MET A 95 5.16 -4.40 -1.44
CA MET A 95 4.28 -5.38 -0.79
C MET A 95 3.11 -4.70 -0.04
N GLY A 96 3.29 -3.47 0.44
CA GLY A 96 2.21 -2.64 0.98
C GLY A 96 1.12 -2.34 -0.06
N ALA A 97 1.49 -2.21 -1.34
CA ALA A 97 0.53 -2.09 -2.44
C ALA A 97 -0.28 -3.38 -2.63
N THR A 98 0.36 -4.55 -2.54
CA THR A 98 -0.33 -5.85 -2.58
C THR A 98 -1.28 -6.02 -1.39
N LEU A 99 -0.85 -5.61 -0.19
CA LEU A 99 -1.69 -5.64 1.01
C LEU A 99 -2.87 -4.67 0.91
N ALA A 100 -2.66 -3.47 0.35
CA ALA A 100 -3.73 -2.50 0.08
C ALA A 100 -4.80 -3.07 -0.87
N LEU A 101 -4.38 -3.75 -1.94
CA LEU A 101 -5.28 -4.46 -2.86
C LEU A 101 -6.08 -5.54 -2.12
N ALA A 102 -5.41 -6.40 -1.32
CA ALA A 102 -6.06 -7.47 -0.58
C ALA A 102 -7.13 -6.96 0.41
N VAL A 103 -6.91 -5.81 1.04
CA VAL A 103 -7.91 -5.18 1.91
C VAL A 103 -9.07 -4.60 1.08
N ALA A 104 -8.78 -3.92 -0.03
CA ALA A 104 -9.81 -3.34 -0.88
C ALA A 104 -10.72 -4.39 -1.55
N GLU A 105 -10.23 -5.63 -1.76
CA GLU A 105 -11.03 -6.75 -2.25
C GLU A 105 -12.22 -7.09 -1.35
N GLN A 106 -12.06 -6.94 -0.04
CA GLN A 106 -13.06 -7.36 0.95
C GLN A 106 -13.73 -6.21 1.71
N ASN A 107 -13.21 -4.98 1.59
CA ASN A 107 -13.71 -3.83 2.35
C ASN A 107 -14.18 -2.69 1.44
N SER A 108 -15.49 -2.61 1.26
CA SER A 108 -16.15 -1.59 0.42
C SER A 108 -16.07 -0.15 0.99
N LYS A 109 -15.50 0.04 2.18
CA LYS A 109 -15.27 1.37 2.77
C LYS A 109 -13.98 2.02 2.24
N VAL A 110 -13.20 1.31 1.44
CA VAL A 110 -12.06 1.87 0.73
C VAL A 110 -12.57 2.58 -0.53
N HIS A 111 -12.51 3.91 -0.54
CA HIS A 111 -12.98 4.76 -1.63
C HIS A 111 -11.88 5.05 -2.65
N GLY A 112 -10.63 5.21 -2.18
CA GLY A 112 -9.46 5.46 -3.00
C GLY A 112 -8.33 4.48 -2.73
N LEU A 113 -7.64 4.05 -3.79
CA LEU A 113 -6.56 3.08 -3.72
C LEU A 113 -5.34 3.61 -4.48
N VAL A 114 -4.23 3.78 -3.77
CA VAL A 114 -2.95 4.24 -4.34
C VAL A 114 -1.94 3.11 -4.29
N ILE A 115 -1.51 2.65 -5.45
CA ILE A 115 -0.68 1.47 -5.67
C ILE A 115 0.67 1.92 -6.22
N LEU A 116 1.70 1.90 -5.37
CA LEU A 116 3.05 2.38 -5.66
C LEU A 116 3.99 1.20 -5.84
N SER A 117 4.61 1.07 -7.01
CA SER A 117 5.53 -0.05 -7.34
C SER A 117 5.00 -1.43 -6.92
N PRO A 118 3.78 -1.84 -7.33
CA PRO A 118 3.18 -3.08 -6.87
C PRO A 118 4.01 -4.31 -7.21
N VAL A 119 4.00 -5.32 -6.32
CA VAL A 119 4.72 -6.58 -6.51
C VAL A 119 3.78 -7.77 -6.53
N PHE A 120 3.52 -8.30 -7.72
CA PHE A 120 2.87 -9.59 -7.95
C PHE A 120 3.83 -10.64 -8.50
N LEU A 121 4.84 -10.16 -9.24
CA LEU A 121 5.93 -10.95 -9.77
C LEU A 121 7.24 -10.26 -9.39
N PHE A 122 8.11 -10.98 -8.72
CA PHE A 122 9.49 -10.55 -8.51
C PHE A 122 10.29 -10.96 -9.75
N ASP A 123 10.18 -10.19 -10.82
CA ASP A 123 10.78 -10.47 -12.14
C ASP A 123 11.66 -9.33 -12.65
N GLY A 124 12.02 -8.39 -11.79
CA GLY A 124 12.97 -7.32 -12.09
C GLY A 124 14.41 -7.85 -12.28
N TRP A 125 15.24 -7.07 -12.96
CA TRP A 125 16.60 -7.49 -13.35
C TRP A 125 17.58 -7.68 -12.18
N SER A 126 17.28 -7.17 -10.97
CA SER A 126 18.09 -7.38 -9.77
C SER A 126 17.70 -8.64 -8.99
N VAL A 127 16.56 -9.24 -9.31
CA VAL A 127 16.05 -10.44 -8.62
C VAL A 127 16.93 -11.65 -8.96
N PRO A 128 17.48 -12.38 -7.97
CA PRO A 128 18.33 -13.53 -8.23
C PRO A 128 17.58 -14.64 -8.94
N TRP A 129 18.25 -15.30 -9.89
CA TRP A 129 17.70 -16.42 -10.67
C TRP A 129 17.17 -17.58 -9.82
N TYR A 130 17.67 -17.78 -8.60
CA TYR A 130 17.25 -18.82 -7.67
C TYR A 130 16.00 -18.46 -6.86
N TYR A 131 15.51 -17.21 -6.98
CA TYR A 131 14.36 -16.71 -6.22
C TYR A 131 13.12 -17.64 -6.26
N PRO A 132 12.71 -18.21 -7.42
CA PRO A 132 11.55 -19.10 -7.48
C PRO A 132 11.65 -20.36 -6.61
N PHE A 133 12.88 -20.78 -6.29
CA PHE A 133 13.13 -21.97 -5.46
C PHE A 133 13.01 -21.71 -3.96
N LEU A 134 13.03 -20.44 -3.52
CA LEU A 134 13.00 -20.08 -2.10
C LEU A 134 11.69 -20.53 -1.43
N ALA A 135 10.56 -20.42 -2.11
CA ALA A 135 9.27 -20.92 -1.60
C ALA A 135 9.28 -22.45 -1.44
N LEU A 136 9.92 -23.18 -2.35
CA LEU A 136 10.05 -24.63 -2.25
C LEU A 136 10.94 -25.01 -1.06
N LEU A 137 12.07 -24.35 -0.86
CA LEU A 137 12.96 -24.56 0.29
C LEU A 137 12.20 -24.39 1.61
N TYR A 138 11.40 -23.35 1.72
CA TYR A 138 10.58 -23.12 2.90
C TYR A 138 9.58 -24.26 3.16
N LYS A 139 8.88 -24.74 2.11
CA LYS A 139 7.90 -25.83 2.19
C LYS A 139 8.50 -27.16 2.61
N ILE A 140 9.73 -27.48 2.20
CA ILE A 140 10.44 -28.70 2.59
C ILE A 140 11.13 -28.58 3.98
N GLY A 141 10.89 -27.49 4.71
CA GLY A 141 11.35 -27.32 6.09
C GLY A 141 12.67 -26.54 6.24
N ILE A 142 13.28 -26.07 5.16
CA ILE A 142 14.48 -25.21 5.20
C ILE A 142 14.02 -23.77 5.44
N ARG A 143 13.87 -23.36 6.72
CA ARG A 143 13.23 -22.10 7.12
C ARG A 143 14.18 -21.09 7.75
N ASN A 144 15.35 -21.51 8.18
CA ASN A 144 16.31 -20.65 8.90
C ASN A 144 17.29 -19.99 7.93
N TRP A 145 16.78 -19.10 7.08
CA TRP A 145 17.58 -18.28 6.19
C TRP A 145 16.96 -16.89 6.05
N HIS A 146 17.77 -15.93 5.56
CA HIS A 146 17.37 -14.56 5.32
C HIS A 146 17.70 -14.19 3.88
N PHE A 147 16.77 -13.57 3.20
CA PHE A 147 17.03 -12.92 1.92
C PHE A 147 17.76 -11.60 2.20
N LYS A 148 18.91 -11.41 1.58
CA LYS A 148 19.69 -10.19 1.72
C LYS A 148 19.44 -9.28 0.53
N GLU A 149 18.97 -8.06 0.80
CA GLU A 149 18.89 -7.03 -0.23
C GLU A 149 20.26 -6.69 -0.79
N ARG A 150 20.29 -6.36 -2.08
CA ARG A 150 21.50 -6.04 -2.82
C ARG A 150 21.36 -4.70 -3.51
N GLU A 151 22.48 -4.09 -3.88
CA GLU A 151 22.45 -2.94 -4.78
C GLU A 151 21.63 -3.24 -6.03
N PRO A 152 20.80 -2.27 -6.47
CA PRO A 152 20.79 -0.85 -6.11
C PRO A 152 19.83 -0.48 -4.95
N PHE A 153 19.32 -1.41 -4.13
CA PHE A 153 18.43 -1.17 -3.00
C PHE A 153 17.14 -0.42 -3.38
N GLY A 154 16.62 -0.66 -4.56
CA GLY A 154 15.42 0.02 -5.05
C GLY A 154 15.62 1.48 -5.46
N VAL A 155 16.83 2.02 -5.48
CA VAL A 155 17.10 3.45 -5.61
C VAL A 155 18.03 3.75 -6.77
N LYS A 156 17.58 4.60 -7.73
CA LYS A 156 18.37 5.08 -8.86
C LYS A 156 19.28 6.24 -8.46
N ASN A 157 18.89 7.05 -7.48
CA ASN A 157 19.69 8.16 -6.95
C ASN A 157 20.99 7.67 -6.32
N VAL A 158 22.12 8.05 -6.90
CA VAL A 158 23.46 7.57 -6.51
C VAL A 158 23.87 8.02 -5.10
N GLU A 159 23.49 9.23 -4.70
CA GLU A 159 23.85 9.78 -3.39
C GLU A 159 23.06 9.08 -2.28
N LEU A 160 21.76 8.92 -2.47
CA LEU A 160 20.90 8.20 -1.53
C LEU A 160 21.34 6.74 -1.42
N ARG A 161 21.65 6.07 -2.54
CA ARG A 161 22.19 4.71 -2.55
C ARG A 161 23.47 4.57 -1.71
N ARG A 162 24.40 5.52 -1.83
CA ARG A 162 25.62 5.52 -1.02
C ARG A 162 25.33 5.68 0.48
N HIS A 163 24.33 6.48 0.85
CA HIS A 163 23.90 6.60 2.25
C HIS A 163 23.31 5.30 2.77
N ILE A 164 22.41 4.67 2.02
CA ILE A 164 21.83 3.36 2.36
C ILE A 164 22.92 2.31 2.53
N GLN A 165 23.86 2.22 1.58
CA GLN A 165 24.96 1.27 1.64
C GLN A 165 25.81 1.45 2.90
N LYS A 166 26.14 2.68 3.29
CA LYS A 166 26.88 2.96 4.52
C LYS A 166 26.10 2.54 5.76
N ALA A 167 24.77 2.83 5.81
CA ALA A 167 23.92 2.45 6.93
C ALA A 167 23.80 0.92 7.08
N VAL A 168 23.62 0.20 5.97
CA VAL A 168 23.58 -1.27 5.94
C VAL A 168 24.91 -1.88 6.42
N MET A 169 26.05 -1.31 6.02
CA MET A 169 27.38 -1.78 6.46
C MET A 169 27.63 -1.52 7.94
N ALA A 170 27.08 -0.42 8.50
CA ALA A 170 27.32 -0.05 9.90
C ALA A 170 26.44 -0.82 10.89
N ASN A 171 25.16 -1.06 10.58
CA ASN A 171 24.17 -1.51 11.56
C ASN A 171 23.37 -2.75 11.17
N SER A 172 23.62 -3.38 10.02
CA SER A 172 22.79 -4.48 9.47
C SER A 172 21.31 -4.12 9.24
N VAL A 173 20.95 -2.87 9.50
CA VAL A 173 19.60 -2.29 9.31
C VAL A 173 19.78 -0.95 8.61
N SER A 174 19.06 -0.71 7.52
CA SER A 174 18.96 0.62 6.91
C SER A 174 17.83 1.39 7.56
N GLU A 175 17.86 2.71 7.48
CA GLU A 175 16.74 3.58 7.89
C GLU A 175 15.45 3.29 7.09
N LEU A 176 15.60 2.69 5.89
CA LEU A 176 14.49 2.32 5.01
C LEU A 176 13.92 0.90 5.26
N GLY A 177 14.44 0.15 6.26
CA GLY A 177 13.90 -1.17 6.58
C GLY A 177 14.96 -2.23 6.87
N ALA A 178 14.54 -3.48 7.00
CA ALA A 178 15.42 -4.58 7.34
C ALA A 178 16.31 -4.99 6.14
N ALA A 179 17.63 -4.86 6.28
CA ALA A 179 18.59 -5.30 5.27
C ALA A 179 18.54 -6.83 5.00
N HIS A 180 17.83 -7.57 5.83
CA HIS A 180 17.68 -9.02 5.78
C HIS A 180 16.23 -9.42 6.01
N LEU A 181 15.56 -9.91 4.97
CA LEU A 181 14.19 -10.40 5.05
C LEU A 181 14.17 -11.87 5.47
N PRO A 182 13.57 -12.23 6.62
CA PRO A 182 13.47 -13.62 7.04
C PRO A 182 12.65 -14.46 6.05
N ALA A 183 13.01 -15.73 5.88
CA ALA A 183 12.36 -16.67 4.98
C ALA A 183 10.83 -16.76 5.18
N VAL A 184 10.39 -16.67 6.43
CA VAL A 184 8.97 -16.73 6.78
C VAL A 184 8.19 -15.53 6.23
N HIS A 185 8.75 -14.30 6.32
CA HIS A 185 8.11 -13.10 5.78
C HIS A 185 8.01 -13.18 4.25
N LEU A 186 9.09 -13.61 3.59
CA LEU A 186 9.07 -13.84 2.15
C LEU A 186 8.02 -14.87 1.74
N TYR A 187 7.93 -15.99 2.47
CA TYR A 187 6.93 -17.02 2.19
C TYR A 187 5.50 -16.49 2.36
N GLN A 188 5.21 -15.77 3.46
CA GLN A 188 3.91 -15.17 3.71
C GLN A 188 3.54 -14.12 2.65
N SER A 189 4.52 -13.33 2.17
CA SER A 189 4.28 -12.38 1.10
C SER A 189 3.91 -13.06 -0.22
N LEU A 190 4.52 -14.20 -0.54
CA LEU A 190 4.14 -14.99 -1.73
C LEU A 190 2.73 -15.58 -1.61
N GLU A 191 2.32 -16.02 -0.42
CA GLU A 191 0.95 -16.50 -0.19
C GLU A 191 -0.06 -15.33 -0.27
N LEU A 192 0.28 -14.13 0.25
CA LEU A 192 -0.51 -12.91 0.07
C LEU A 192 -0.71 -12.60 -1.42
N VAL A 193 0.39 -12.52 -2.19
CA VAL A 193 0.33 -12.29 -3.64
C VAL A 193 -0.57 -13.28 -4.35
N LYS A 194 -0.48 -14.56 -3.99
CA LYS A 194 -1.29 -15.64 -4.60
C LYS A 194 -2.77 -15.49 -4.25
N ALA A 195 -3.10 -15.10 -3.04
CA ALA A 195 -4.47 -14.87 -2.60
C ALA A 195 -5.06 -13.66 -3.33
N THR A 196 -4.40 -12.50 -3.27
CA THR A 196 -4.83 -11.24 -3.87
C THR A 196 -5.07 -11.37 -5.39
N LYS A 197 -4.21 -12.05 -6.12
CA LYS A 197 -4.39 -12.25 -7.57
C LYS A 197 -5.70 -12.92 -7.98
N LYS A 198 -6.40 -13.60 -7.10
CA LYS A 198 -7.64 -14.31 -7.44
C LYS A 198 -8.85 -13.39 -7.44
N GLU A 199 -8.85 -12.40 -6.59
CA GLU A 199 -10.02 -11.60 -6.24
C GLU A 199 -9.95 -10.14 -6.73
N LEU A 200 -8.95 -9.78 -7.55
CA LEU A 200 -8.76 -8.41 -8.07
C LEU A 200 -10.02 -7.81 -8.70
N SER A 201 -10.87 -8.64 -9.31
CA SER A 201 -12.12 -8.20 -9.93
C SER A 201 -13.18 -7.70 -8.95
N SER A 202 -13.01 -7.93 -7.65
CA SER A 202 -13.90 -7.38 -6.62
C SER A 202 -13.58 -5.92 -6.27
N ILE A 203 -12.41 -5.41 -6.68
CA ILE A 203 -11.97 -4.04 -6.37
C ILE A 203 -12.71 -3.06 -7.27
N THR A 204 -13.48 -2.17 -6.65
CA THR A 204 -14.24 -1.10 -7.30
C THR A 204 -13.77 0.30 -6.90
N ALA A 205 -12.90 0.42 -5.89
CA ALA A 205 -12.34 1.69 -5.43
C ALA A 205 -11.62 2.42 -6.57
N ASP A 206 -11.75 3.75 -6.64
CA ASP A 206 -10.96 4.55 -7.57
C ASP A 206 -9.47 4.28 -7.34
N THR A 207 -8.72 4.04 -8.41
CA THR A 207 -7.35 3.52 -8.30
C THR A 207 -6.34 4.39 -9.04
N LEU A 208 -5.27 4.76 -8.34
CA LEU A 208 -4.05 5.35 -8.91
C LEU A 208 -2.92 4.33 -8.81
N ILE A 209 -2.25 4.04 -9.92
CA ILE A 209 -1.06 3.19 -9.95
C ILE A 209 0.12 4.04 -10.41
N ILE A 210 1.24 3.98 -9.69
CA ILE A 210 2.50 4.63 -10.09
C ILE A 210 3.62 3.60 -10.08
N HIS A 211 4.38 3.51 -11.18
CA HIS A 211 5.44 2.50 -11.32
C HIS A 211 6.62 3.06 -12.13
N ALA A 212 7.84 2.65 -11.80
CA ALA A 212 9.02 3.03 -12.56
C ALA A 212 9.23 2.11 -13.77
N VAL A 213 9.56 2.68 -14.92
CA VAL A 213 9.88 1.88 -16.14
C VAL A 213 11.09 0.99 -15.91
N ASP A 214 12.09 1.50 -15.18
CA ASP A 214 13.35 0.81 -14.88
C ASP A 214 13.34 0.10 -13.50
N ASP A 215 12.16 -0.27 -12.99
CA ASP A 215 12.06 -0.99 -11.69
C ASP A 215 12.87 -2.28 -11.73
N GLU A 216 13.84 -2.41 -10.82
CA GLU A 216 14.79 -3.52 -10.79
C GLU A 216 14.30 -4.73 -10.00
N THR A 217 13.20 -4.58 -9.25
CA THR A 217 12.59 -5.61 -8.41
C THR A 217 11.34 -6.19 -9.05
N ALA A 218 10.47 -5.32 -9.57
CA ALA A 218 9.16 -5.68 -10.11
C ALA A 218 8.95 -5.02 -11.48
N SER A 219 8.89 -5.83 -12.54
CA SER A 219 8.76 -5.29 -13.89
C SER A 219 7.41 -4.64 -14.16
N PRO A 220 7.29 -3.86 -15.26
CA PRO A 220 6.05 -3.22 -15.70
C PRO A 220 4.84 -4.15 -15.87
N LYS A 221 5.04 -5.47 -15.94
CA LYS A 221 3.94 -6.47 -15.97
C LYS A 221 3.09 -6.44 -14.71
N ASN A 222 3.65 -6.00 -13.57
CA ASN A 222 2.91 -6.00 -12.31
C ASN A 222 1.71 -5.04 -12.33
N PRO A 223 1.86 -3.75 -12.68
CA PRO A 223 0.72 -2.86 -12.83
C PRO A 223 -0.25 -3.30 -13.95
N GLU A 224 0.24 -3.86 -15.06
CA GLU A 224 -0.61 -4.36 -16.14
C GLU A 224 -1.59 -5.45 -15.64
N ILE A 225 -1.12 -6.40 -14.82
CA ILE A 225 -1.96 -7.43 -14.19
C ILE A 225 -3.08 -6.81 -13.36
N ILE A 226 -2.82 -5.70 -12.66
CA ILE A 226 -3.80 -5.02 -11.84
C ILE A 226 -4.84 -4.34 -12.72
N ILE A 227 -4.39 -3.50 -13.66
CA ILE A 227 -5.26 -2.73 -14.57
C ILE A 227 -6.23 -3.63 -15.32
N ASP A 228 -5.74 -4.78 -15.82
CA ASP A 228 -6.53 -5.72 -16.62
C ASP A 228 -7.62 -6.45 -15.81
N ARG A 229 -7.56 -6.41 -14.48
CA ARG A 229 -8.40 -7.25 -13.62
C ARG A 229 -9.29 -6.53 -12.62
N ILE A 230 -8.94 -5.31 -12.22
CA ILE A 230 -9.78 -4.53 -11.29
C ILE A 230 -11.05 -4.04 -12.00
N SER A 231 -12.11 -3.85 -11.22
CA SER A 231 -13.40 -3.31 -11.69
C SER A 231 -13.60 -1.83 -11.35
N SER A 232 -12.53 -1.11 -11.04
CA SER A 232 -12.56 0.31 -10.74
C SER A 232 -13.06 1.11 -11.94
N GLU A 233 -14.03 2.01 -11.74
CA GLU A 233 -14.49 2.93 -12.79
C GLU A 233 -13.41 3.93 -13.18
N THR A 234 -12.62 4.38 -12.20
CA THR A 234 -11.47 5.27 -12.41
C THR A 234 -10.19 4.51 -12.10
N CYS A 235 -9.38 4.23 -13.12
CA CYS A 235 -8.05 3.68 -12.95
C CYS A 235 -7.06 4.55 -13.73
N ARG A 236 -6.10 5.17 -13.02
CA ARG A 236 -5.07 6.02 -13.60
C ARG A 236 -3.69 5.40 -13.39
N MET A 237 -2.89 5.33 -14.45
CA MET A 237 -1.53 4.82 -14.44
C MET A 237 -0.53 5.92 -14.75
N ILE A 238 0.56 6.01 -13.96
CA ILE A 238 1.67 6.93 -14.17
C ILE A 238 2.98 6.14 -14.24
N TRP A 239 3.73 6.34 -15.32
CA TRP A 239 5.05 5.77 -15.51
C TRP A 239 6.14 6.80 -15.15
N LEU A 240 7.11 6.36 -14.34
CA LEU A 240 8.27 7.17 -13.96
C LEU A 240 9.51 6.75 -14.76
N GLY A 241 10.20 7.69 -15.35
CA GLY A 241 11.37 7.43 -16.22
C GLY A 241 12.72 7.53 -15.52
N ASN A 242 12.76 8.09 -14.31
CA ASN A 242 14.02 8.37 -13.61
C ASN A 242 14.04 7.87 -12.16
N SER A 243 13.35 6.78 -11.88
CA SER A 243 13.32 6.13 -10.57
C SER A 243 13.49 4.62 -10.73
N TYR A 244 13.82 3.94 -9.64
CA TYR A 244 13.76 2.49 -9.49
C TYR A 244 12.57 2.11 -8.59
N HIS A 245 12.62 0.96 -7.90
CA HIS A 245 11.51 0.40 -7.14
C HIS A 245 10.99 1.31 -6.02
N MET A 246 11.88 1.97 -5.28
CA MET A 246 11.56 2.82 -4.12
C MET A 246 11.17 4.24 -4.56
N ILE A 247 10.14 4.37 -5.41
CA ILE A 247 9.72 5.61 -6.08
C ILE A 247 9.39 6.77 -5.13
N THR A 248 9.02 6.47 -3.90
CA THR A 248 8.64 7.44 -2.86
C THR A 248 9.82 8.22 -2.28
N VAL A 249 11.04 7.70 -2.42
CA VAL A 249 12.28 8.30 -1.90
C VAL A 249 13.31 8.60 -2.98
N ASP A 250 13.12 8.10 -4.21
CA ASP A 250 14.04 8.24 -5.33
C ASP A 250 13.95 9.63 -6.01
N ASN A 251 14.51 9.76 -7.19
CA ASN A 251 14.64 11.03 -7.93
C ASN A 251 13.30 11.75 -8.19
N GLU A 252 12.22 10.99 -8.45
CA GLU A 252 10.89 11.54 -8.77
C GLU A 252 9.92 11.55 -7.57
N ARG A 253 10.42 11.40 -6.33
CA ARG A 253 9.60 11.36 -5.10
C ARG A 253 8.61 12.50 -4.94
N GLU A 254 8.97 13.71 -5.38
CA GLU A 254 8.07 14.87 -5.27
C GLU A 254 6.91 14.78 -6.30
N VAL A 255 7.17 14.21 -7.48
CA VAL A 255 6.12 13.92 -8.47
C VAL A 255 5.15 12.89 -7.87
N VAL A 256 5.69 11.79 -7.33
CA VAL A 256 4.89 10.73 -6.69
C VAL A 256 4.01 11.32 -5.58
N ALA A 257 4.60 12.09 -4.66
CA ALA A 257 3.85 12.62 -3.52
C ALA A 257 2.76 13.61 -3.95
N ASN A 258 3.03 14.47 -4.96
CA ASN A 258 2.04 15.39 -5.51
C ASN A 258 0.88 14.65 -6.20
N GLU A 259 1.17 13.61 -7.00
CA GLU A 259 0.14 12.82 -7.67
C GLU A 259 -0.74 12.06 -6.68
N VAL A 260 -0.14 11.50 -5.61
CA VAL A 260 -0.89 10.88 -4.52
C VAL A 260 -1.83 11.88 -3.84
N ASN A 261 -1.31 13.05 -3.45
CA ASN A 261 -2.11 14.09 -2.81
C ASN A 261 -3.24 14.62 -3.71
N ASN A 262 -2.97 14.81 -5.00
CA ASN A 262 -3.97 15.24 -5.98
C ASN A 262 -5.06 14.18 -6.16
N PHE A 263 -4.69 12.90 -6.25
CA PHE A 263 -5.63 11.81 -6.37
C PHE A 263 -6.56 11.72 -5.15
N ILE A 264 -6.00 11.83 -3.94
CA ILE A 264 -6.80 11.83 -2.70
C ILE A 264 -7.79 12.99 -2.68
N ASN A 265 -7.37 14.20 -3.07
CA ASN A 265 -8.27 15.34 -3.17
C ASN A 265 -9.43 15.10 -4.17
N GLN A 266 -9.13 14.48 -5.33
CA GLN A 266 -10.15 14.12 -6.32
C GLN A 266 -11.15 13.08 -5.79
N THR A 267 -10.67 12.07 -5.06
CA THR A 267 -11.53 11.07 -4.39
C THR A 267 -12.49 11.73 -3.42
N ILE A 268 -12.01 12.67 -2.60
CA ILE A 268 -12.85 13.42 -1.65
C ILE A 268 -13.93 14.23 -2.36
N GLU A 269 -13.58 14.91 -3.44
CA GLU A 269 -14.53 15.72 -4.21
C GLU A 269 -15.62 14.84 -4.84
N LYS A 270 -15.25 13.67 -5.39
CA LYS A 270 -16.19 12.70 -5.96
C LYS A 270 -17.19 12.23 -4.90
N GLU A 271 -16.70 11.82 -3.72
CA GLU A 271 -17.57 11.37 -2.63
C GLU A 271 -18.55 12.45 -2.18
N LYS A 272 -18.11 13.70 -2.03
CA LYS A 272 -19.00 14.82 -1.71
C LYS A 272 -20.09 15.06 -2.76
N ILE A 273 -19.80 14.78 -4.03
CA ILE A 273 -20.79 14.90 -5.11
C ILE A 273 -21.80 13.75 -5.01
N VAL A 274 -21.35 12.52 -4.80
CA VAL A 274 -22.20 11.34 -4.65
C VAL A 274 -23.16 11.53 -3.47
N ASP A 275 -22.68 11.99 -2.32
CA ASP A 275 -23.49 12.27 -1.13
C ASP A 275 -24.57 13.33 -1.40
N ARG A 276 -24.23 14.43 -2.08
CA ARG A 276 -25.22 15.47 -2.45
C ARG A 276 -26.30 14.90 -3.35
N LEU A 277 -25.94 14.12 -4.37
CA LEU A 277 -26.91 13.53 -5.31
C LEU A 277 -27.82 12.51 -4.62
N SER A 278 -27.33 11.78 -3.63
CA SER A 278 -28.11 10.82 -2.84
C SER A 278 -29.16 11.51 -1.94
N ILE A 279 -28.84 12.69 -1.43
CA ILE A 279 -29.75 13.49 -0.60
C ILE A 279 -30.83 14.15 -1.45
N ASP A 280 -30.52 14.61 -2.67
CA ASP A 280 -31.43 15.31 -3.56
C ASP A 280 -32.36 14.37 -4.36
N THR A 281 -32.21 13.05 -4.27
CA THR A 281 -33.11 12.09 -4.92
C THR A 281 -34.27 11.76 -3.97
N PRO A 282 -35.52 12.35 -4.16
CA PRO A 282 -36.65 11.99 -3.33
C PRO A 282 -36.94 10.50 -3.51
N SER A 283 -37.06 9.75 -2.43
CA SER A 283 -37.60 8.40 -2.46
C SER A 283 -38.98 8.42 -3.16
N LEU A 284 -39.04 7.96 -4.40
CA LEU A 284 -40.28 7.73 -5.13
C LEU A 284 -41.05 6.64 -4.38
N VAL A 285 -41.88 7.06 -3.44
CA VAL A 285 -42.88 6.21 -2.83
C VAL A 285 -43.95 5.91 -3.89
N ILE A 286 -43.79 4.80 -4.59
CA ILE A 286 -44.83 4.24 -5.46
C ILE A 286 -45.98 3.78 -4.53
N LYS A 287 -46.97 4.65 -4.30
CA LYS A 287 -48.23 4.25 -3.72
C LYS A 287 -48.97 3.37 -4.75
N ASN A 288 -48.87 2.06 -4.60
CA ASN A 288 -49.75 1.14 -5.28
C ASN A 288 -51.21 1.48 -4.85
N ARG A 289 -51.96 2.18 -5.70
CA ARG A 289 -53.41 2.26 -5.60
C ARG A 289 -53.94 0.90 -6.07
N ASN A 290 -54.26 0.02 -5.14
CA ASN A 290 -55.16 -1.07 -5.38
C ASN A 290 -56.49 -0.49 -5.81
N ARG A 291 -56.88 -0.71 -7.05
CA ARG A 291 -58.27 -0.57 -7.49
C ARG A 291 -58.99 -1.86 -7.16
N SER A 292 -59.96 -1.74 -6.28
CA SER A 292 -61.06 -2.66 -6.05
C SER A 292 -61.86 -2.89 -7.34
#